data_187494c49c79c21a193a16b6d2fd9709
#
_entry.id   187494c49c79c21a193a16b6d2fd9709
#
_cell.length_a   1.000
_cell.length_b   1.000
_cell.length_c   1.000
_cell.angle_alpha   90.00
_cell.angle_beta   90.00
_cell.angle_gamma   90.00
#
_symmetry.space_group_name_H-M   'P 1'
#
loop_
_entity.id
_entity.type
_entity.pdbx_description
1 polymer ?
#
loop_
_entity_poly.entity_id
_entity_poly.type
_entity_poly.pdbx_seq_one_letter_code
_entity_poly.pdbx_strand_id
1 'polypeptide(L)'
;KSYVETLYDLKDQLSNEEQLDFLNIANSETDRLTRLVNDVLDLSRLESGKLIQLEPMDIKPAIEQTLRNYKLNATEKNVSLAKDIEDNIPSILGNWDLLLQVFDNLLGNGLKFSPKNSTLMIRAYTWPDTCPALPPNEVKNAPQCELVSPLPKVRVEIADTGCGISQADQEKIFDRFFRVENAVHTEQGTGLGLSIVRGIVEKHGGEIRMASELDIGTTFW
;
A
#
# COMPACT_ATOMS: atom_id res chain seq x y z
N LYS A 1 -5.74 19.22 26.55
CA LYS A 1 -4.35 19.35 27.02
C LYS A 1 -3.49 18.34 26.27
N SER A 2 -2.30 18.76 25.86
CA SER A 2 -1.32 17.87 25.23
C SER A 2 -0.78 16.89 26.28
N TYR A 3 -0.46 15.65 25.89
CA TYR A 3 0.19 14.66 26.77
C TYR A 3 1.50 15.22 27.37
N VAL A 4 2.23 16.02 26.60
CA VAL A 4 3.47 16.69 27.04
C VAL A 4 3.19 17.74 28.11
N GLU A 5 2.11 18.52 28.00
CA GLU A 5 1.69 19.47 29.05
C GLU A 5 1.29 18.74 30.32
N THR A 6 0.53 17.65 30.20
CA THR A 6 0.14 16.83 31.36
C THR A 6 1.38 16.28 32.08
N LEU A 7 2.35 15.77 31.29
CA LEU A 7 3.61 15.27 31.85
C LEU A 7 4.40 16.39 32.55
N TYR A 8 4.45 17.59 31.97
CA TYR A 8 5.14 18.75 32.55
C TYR A 8 4.46 19.23 33.84
N ASP A 9 3.12 19.36 33.84
CA ASP A 9 2.36 19.90 34.96
C ASP A 9 2.30 18.93 36.14
N LEU A 10 2.29 17.61 35.90
CA LEU A 10 2.07 16.59 36.92
C LEU A 10 3.30 15.69 37.17
N LYS A 11 4.48 16.04 36.68
CA LYS A 11 5.68 15.19 36.73
C LYS A 11 6.01 14.65 38.13
N ASP A 12 5.79 15.49 39.17
CA ASP A 12 6.10 15.14 40.56
C ASP A 12 4.98 14.29 41.23
N GLN A 13 3.84 14.12 40.55
CA GLN A 13 2.68 13.35 41.02
C GLN A 13 2.55 12.01 40.29
N LEU A 14 3.21 11.87 39.13
CA LEU A 14 3.21 10.67 38.28
C LEU A 14 4.33 9.72 38.72
N SER A 15 4.02 8.43 38.75
CA SER A 15 5.04 7.40 38.85
C SER A 15 5.94 7.36 37.62
N ASN A 16 7.12 6.76 37.73
CA ASN A 16 8.01 6.59 36.60
C ASN A 16 7.37 5.80 35.45
N GLU A 17 6.49 4.85 35.74
CA GLU A 17 5.77 4.04 34.76
C GLU A 17 4.75 4.90 34.01
N GLU A 18 3.95 5.70 34.70
CA GLU A 18 3.01 6.64 34.09
C GLU A 18 3.69 7.70 33.24
N GLN A 19 4.85 8.23 33.69
CA GLN A 19 5.66 9.16 32.90
C GLN A 19 6.14 8.52 31.59
N LEU A 20 6.58 7.27 31.64
CA LEU A 20 7.04 6.52 30.50
C LEU A 20 5.89 6.26 29.49
N ASP A 21 4.70 5.95 30.00
CA ASP A 21 3.50 5.76 29.18
C ASP A 21 3.11 7.06 28.45
N PHE A 22 3.09 8.20 29.16
CA PHE A 22 2.84 9.50 28.51
C PHE A 22 3.87 9.84 27.44
N LEU A 23 5.15 9.55 27.69
CA LEU A 23 6.23 9.76 26.71
C LEU A 23 6.06 8.85 25.48
N ASN A 24 5.70 7.58 25.68
CA ASN A 24 5.44 6.65 24.59
C ASN A 24 4.26 7.11 23.72
N ILE A 25 3.18 7.58 24.36
CA ILE A 25 2.02 8.13 23.65
C ILE A 25 2.42 9.40 22.88
N ALA A 26 3.16 10.31 23.49
CA ALA A 26 3.60 11.54 22.83
C ALA A 26 4.52 11.24 21.63
N ASN A 27 5.43 10.28 21.77
CA ASN A 27 6.29 9.84 20.68
C ASN A 27 5.48 9.21 19.54
N SER A 28 4.55 8.34 19.84
CA SER A 28 3.69 7.69 18.83
C SER A 28 2.82 8.70 18.06
N GLU A 29 2.29 9.73 18.73
CA GLU A 29 1.55 10.80 18.06
C GLU A 29 2.45 11.71 17.23
N THR A 30 3.69 11.94 17.67
CA THR A 30 4.69 12.69 16.88
C THR A 30 5.04 11.95 15.59
N ASP A 31 5.25 10.64 15.66
CA ASP A 31 5.51 9.78 14.49
C ASP A 31 4.30 9.76 13.54
N ARG A 32 3.09 9.78 14.10
CA ARG A 32 1.85 9.85 13.32
C ARG A 32 1.73 11.19 12.59
N LEU A 33 1.99 12.31 13.27
CA LEU A 33 1.98 13.64 12.66
C LEU A 33 3.04 13.76 11.57
N THR A 34 4.24 13.26 11.81
CA THR A 34 5.32 13.24 10.81
C THR A 34 4.91 12.49 9.55
N ARG A 35 4.30 11.30 9.70
CA ARG A 35 3.77 10.55 8.55
C ARG A 35 2.69 11.33 7.82
N LEU A 36 1.75 11.94 8.54
CA LEU A 36 0.66 12.71 7.95
C LEU A 36 1.19 13.91 7.15
N VAL A 37 2.17 14.64 7.68
CA VAL A 37 2.80 15.76 6.96
C VAL A 37 3.49 15.27 5.70
N ASN A 38 4.25 14.18 5.77
CA ASN A 38 4.92 13.60 4.61
C ASN A 38 3.90 13.12 3.56
N ASP A 39 2.85 12.43 3.96
CA ASP A 39 1.78 11.98 3.07
C ASP A 39 1.10 13.16 2.34
N VAL A 40 0.82 14.27 3.04
CA VAL A 40 0.24 15.48 2.44
C VAL A 40 1.22 16.13 1.45
N LEU A 41 2.51 16.20 1.79
CA LEU A 41 3.54 16.73 0.89
C LEU A 41 3.69 15.87 -0.36
N ASP A 42 3.66 14.54 -0.23
CA ASP A 42 3.75 13.62 -1.36
C ASP A 42 2.51 13.74 -2.26
N LEU A 43 1.32 13.82 -1.67
CA LEU A 43 0.10 14.06 -2.42
C LEU A 43 0.17 15.38 -3.20
N SER A 44 0.63 16.46 -2.55
CA SER A 44 0.82 17.78 -3.18
C SER A 44 1.81 17.71 -4.35
N ARG A 45 2.92 16.95 -4.20
CA ARG A 45 3.88 16.73 -5.29
C ARG A 45 3.28 15.95 -6.46
N LEU A 46 2.51 14.91 -6.18
CA LEU A 46 1.81 14.13 -7.20
C LEU A 46 0.79 14.98 -7.98
N GLU A 47 0.12 15.93 -7.32
CA GLU A 47 -0.85 16.83 -7.94
C GLU A 47 -0.24 18.02 -8.68
N SER A 48 0.98 18.42 -8.34
CA SER A 48 1.63 19.64 -8.86
C SER A 48 1.88 19.64 -10.38
N GLY A 49 1.49 18.59 -11.10
CA GLY A 49 1.71 18.47 -12.54
C GLY A 49 3.18 18.33 -12.97
N LYS A 50 4.12 18.32 -12.01
CA LYS A 50 5.53 18.10 -12.33
C LYS A 50 5.73 16.74 -12.96
N LEU A 51 6.51 16.71 -14.03
CA LEU A 51 6.94 15.47 -14.65
C LEU A 51 7.83 14.70 -13.66
N ILE A 52 7.48 13.44 -13.44
CA ILE A 52 8.30 12.51 -12.70
C ILE A 52 9.34 11.95 -13.68
N GLN A 53 10.59 11.93 -13.26
CA GLN A 53 11.62 11.28 -14.03
C GLN A 53 11.46 9.76 -13.92
N LEU A 54 11.17 9.12 -15.04
CA LEU A 54 11.03 7.67 -15.15
C LEU A 54 12.25 7.12 -15.89
N GLU A 55 12.84 6.07 -15.36
CA GLU A 55 14.02 5.40 -15.94
C GLU A 55 13.72 3.91 -16.12
N PRO A 56 14.36 3.23 -17.11
CA PRO A 56 14.26 1.79 -17.21
C PRO A 56 14.80 1.12 -15.94
N MET A 57 13.99 0.30 -15.28
CA MET A 57 14.38 -0.37 -14.04
C MET A 57 13.83 -1.79 -13.96
N ASP A 58 14.54 -2.64 -13.22
CA ASP A 58 14.05 -3.93 -12.77
C ASP A 58 13.27 -3.74 -11.45
N ILE A 59 12.04 -4.25 -11.40
CA ILE A 59 11.18 -4.12 -10.23
C ILE A 59 11.53 -5.09 -9.11
N LYS A 60 12.20 -6.21 -9.44
CA LYS A 60 12.52 -7.29 -8.49
C LYS A 60 13.37 -6.82 -7.30
N PRO A 61 14.46 -6.04 -7.49
CA PRO A 61 15.24 -5.51 -6.37
C PRO A 61 14.43 -4.59 -5.43
N ALA A 62 13.49 -3.80 -5.97
CA ALA A 62 12.62 -2.93 -5.16
C ALA A 62 11.69 -3.77 -4.26
N ILE A 63 11.05 -4.79 -4.83
CA ILE A 63 10.22 -5.75 -4.07
C ILE A 63 11.04 -6.42 -2.97
N GLU A 64 12.24 -6.90 -3.30
CA GLU A 64 13.11 -7.58 -2.33
C GLU A 64 13.61 -6.66 -1.23
N GLN A 65 13.87 -5.40 -1.54
CA GLN A 65 14.23 -4.39 -0.54
C GLN A 65 13.09 -4.17 0.45
N THR A 66 11.86 -3.96 -0.05
CA THR A 66 10.69 -3.77 0.82
C THR A 66 10.43 -5.00 1.69
N LEU A 67 10.51 -6.21 1.13
CA LEU A 67 10.37 -7.44 1.93
C LEU A 67 11.42 -7.54 3.04
N ARG A 68 12.67 -7.13 2.77
CA ARG A 68 13.72 -7.09 3.82
C ARG A 68 13.38 -6.10 4.92
N ASN A 69 12.88 -4.92 4.57
CA ASN A 69 12.51 -3.88 5.54
C ASN A 69 11.39 -4.35 6.48
N TYR A 70 10.43 -5.12 5.96
CA TYR A 70 9.29 -5.61 6.77
C TYR A 70 9.54 -6.93 7.50
N LYS A 71 10.68 -7.59 7.28
CA LYS A 71 10.96 -8.92 7.84
C LYS A 71 10.87 -8.96 9.38
N LEU A 72 11.42 -7.96 10.06
CA LEU A 72 11.39 -7.90 11.54
C LEU A 72 9.97 -7.73 12.04
N ASN A 73 9.24 -6.73 11.53
CA ASN A 73 7.86 -6.44 11.92
C ASN A 73 6.92 -7.63 11.66
N ALA A 74 7.13 -8.34 10.55
CA ALA A 74 6.37 -9.54 10.24
C ALA A 74 6.66 -10.67 11.23
N THR A 75 7.94 -10.87 11.61
CA THR A 75 8.34 -11.85 12.60
C THR A 75 7.73 -11.55 13.98
N GLU A 76 7.77 -10.30 14.43
CA GLU A 76 7.18 -9.86 15.71
C GLU A 76 5.66 -10.06 15.73
N LYS A 77 5.01 -9.86 14.60
CA LYS A 77 3.56 -10.10 14.46
C LYS A 77 3.20 -11.56 14.20
N ASN A 78 4.18 -12.47 14.02
CA ASN A 78 3.99 -13.86 13.57
C ASN A 78 3.25 -13.94 12.23
N VAL A 79 3.62 -13.10 11.25
CA VAL A 79 3.12 -13.16 9.88
C VAL A 79 4.24 -13.63 8.96
N SER A 80 3.95 -14.62 8.11
CA SER A 80 4.91 -15.14 7.13
C SER A 80 4.91 -14.26 5.88
N LEU A 81 6.09 -13.77 5.47
CA LEU A 81 6.25 -13.10 4.19
C LEU A 81 6.63 -14.13 3.12
N ALA A 82 5.80 -14.25 2.09
CA ALA A 82 6.05 -15.13 0.96
C ALA A 82 6.22 -14.31 -0.32
N LYS A 83 7.05 -14.80 -1.25
CA LYS A 83 7.23 -14.18 -2.56
C LYS A 83 7.17 -15.22 -3.67
N ASP A 84 6.60 -14.82 -4.80
CA ASP A 84 6.56 -15.59 -6.04
C ASP A 84 6.81 -14.60 -7.19
N ILE A 85 8.06 -14.52 -7.65
CA ILE A 85 8.52 -13.54 -8.62
C ILE A 85 9.06 -14.29 -9.84
N GLU A 86 8.47 -14.05 -11.00
CA GLU A 86 8.93 -14.62 -12.28
C GLU A 86 10.40 -14.25 -12.55
N ASP A 87 11.19 -15.18 -13.09
CA ASP A 87 12.62 -14.95 -13.26
C ASP A 87 12.94 -13.88 -14.32
N ASN A 88 12.14 -13.79 -15.38
CA ASN A 88 12.39 -12.92 -16.54
C ASN A 88 11.33 -11.82 -16.68
N ILE A 89 11.11 -11.04 -15.62
CA ILE A 89 10.23 -9.86 -15.69
C ILE A 89 10.92 -8.78 -16.56
N PRO A 90 10.22 -8.21 -17.55
CA PRO A 90 10.78 -7.12 -18.35
C PRO A 90 11.02 -5.87 -17.53
N SER A 91 12.03 -5.08 -17.89
CA SER A 91 12.24 -3.76 -17.31
C SER A 91 11.04 -2.86 -17.58
N ILE A 92 10.65 -2.07 -16.60
CA ILE A 92 9.61 -1.06 -16.71
C ILE A 92 10.20 0.35 -16.66
N LEU A 93 9.48 1.33 -17.18
CA LEU A 93 9.79 2.74 -16.92
C LEU A 93 9.22 3.12 -15.55
N GLY A 94 10.11 3.41 -14.60
CA GLY A 94 9.70 3.69 -13.23
C GLY A 94 10.62 4.65 -12.50
N ASN A 95 10.12 5.18 -11.40
CA ASN A 95 10.89 5.91 -10.41
C ASN A 95 11.05 5.02 -9.18
N TRP A 96 12.30 4.75 -8.82
CA TRP A 96 12.67 3.83 -7.76
C TRP A 96 12.00 4.17 -6.42
N ASP A 97 12.15 5.42 -5.98
CA ASP A 97 11.66 5.85 -4.66
C ASP A 97 10.14 5.81 -4.56
N LEU A 98 9.46 6.21 -5.64
CA LEU A 98 8.00 6.17 -5.69
C LEU A 98 7.46 4.74 -5.73
N LEU A 99 8.11 3.81 -6.43
CA LEU A 99 7.68 2.40 -6.41
C LEU A 99 7.98 1.73 -5.07
N LEU A 100 9.08 2.06 -4.41
CA LEU A 100 9.30 1.64 -3.02
C LEU A 100 8.16 2.12 -2.12
N GLN A 101 7.74 3.39 -2.27
CA GLN A 101 6.61 3.94 -1.50
C GLN A 101 5.29 3.21 -1.77
N VAL A 102 5.04 2.78 -3.01
CA VAL A 102 3.88 1.93 -3.35
C VAL A 102 3.94 0.61 -2.57
N PHE A 103 5.08 -0.09 -2.62
CA PHE A 103 5.22 -1.37 -1.94
C PHE A 103 5.18 -1.22 -0.43
N ASP A 104 5.80 -0.19 0.13
CA ASP A 104 5.76 0.11 1.57
C ASP A 104 4.33 0.35 2.05
N ASN A 105 3.54 1.13 1.33
CA ASN A 105 2.14 1.37 1.67
C ASN A 105 1.29 0.09 1.61
N LEU A 106 1.45 -0.70 0.54
CA LEU A 106 0.63 -1.91 0.36
C LEU A 106 1.05 -3.04 1.31
N LEU A 107 2.36 -3.31 1.46
CA LEU A 107 2.87 -4.32 2.41
C LEU A 107 2.60 -3.90 3.86
N GLY A 108 2.77 -2.61 4.17
CA GLY A 108 2.43 -2.05 5.48
C GLY A 108 0.96 -2.27 5.84
N ASN A 109 0.05 -1.99 4.90
CA ASN A 109 -1.37 -2.26 5.09
C ASN A 109 -1.63 -3.77 5.22
N GLY A 110 -1.09 -4.59 4.32
CA GLY A 110 -1.24 -6.04 4.39
C GLY A 110 -0.77 -6.59 5.76
N LEU A 111 0.40 -6.19 6.21
CA LEU A 111 0.91 -6.61 7.53
C LEU A 111 0.05 -6.08 8.67
N LYS A 112 -0.41 -4.82 8.58
CA LYS A 112 -1.24 -4.18 9.59
C LYS A 112 -2.54 -4.94 9.85
N PHE A 113 -3.25 -5.31 8.79
CA PHE A 113 -4.57 -5.93 8.87
C PHE A 113 -4.54 -7.47 8.88
N SER A 114 -3.39 -8.08 8.66
CA SER A 114 -3.21 -9.53 8.76
C SER A 114 -3.29 -10.01 10.21
N PRO A 115 -4.01 -11.11 10.50
CA PRO A 115 -4.00 -11.73 11.81
C PRO A 115 -2.64 -12.42 12.09
N LYS A 116 -2.39 -12.78 13.35
CA LYS A 116 -1.23 -13.61 13.71
C LYS A 116 -1.31 -14.98 13.02
N ASN A 117 -0.15 -15.54 12.68
CA ASN A 117 -0.01 -16.82 12.00
C ASN A 117 -0.61 -16.86 10.58
N SER A 118 -0.69 -15.72 9.93
CA SER A 118 -1.14 -15.58 8.55
C SER A 118 0.03 -15.46 7.57
N THR A 119 -0.29 -15.37 6.29
CA THR A 119 0.71 -15.17 5.22
C THR A 119 0.38 -13.92 4.41
N LEU A 120 1.37 -13.06 4.23
CA LEU A 120 1.36 -11.94 3.30
C LEU A 120 2.20 -12.33 2.08
N MET A 121 1.56 -12.41 0.92
CA MET A 121 2.17 -12.87 -0.33
C MET A 121 2.38 -11.71 -1.28
N ILE A 122 3.56 -11.62 -1.89
CA ILE A 122 3.80 -10.75 -3.04
C ILE A 122 4.11 -11.60 -4.27
N ARG A 123 3.45 -11.31 -5.39
CA ARG A 123 3.72 -11.93 -6.69
C ARG A 123 4.07 -10.86 -7.70
N ALA A 124 4.97 -11.18 -8.61
CA ALA A 124 5.27 -10.30 -9.74
C ALA A 124 5.54 -11.14 -10.99
N TYR A 125 4.88 -10.79 -12.08
CA TYR A 125 4.97 -11.54 -13.34
C TYR A 125 4.60 -10.67 -14.54
N THR A 126 5.01 -11.15 -15.71
CA THR A 126 4.67 -10.51 -16.98
C THR A 126 3.18 -10.74 -17.27
N TRP A 127 2.43 -9.64 -17.38
CA TRP A 127 1.01 -9.73 -17.72
C TRP A 127 0.87 -9.71 -19.25
N PRO A 128 0.31 -10.77 -19.86
CA PRO A 128 0.09 -10.79 -21.28
C PRO A 128 -0.98 -9.77 -21.68
N ASP A 129 -0.67 -8.94 -22.63
CA ASP A 129 -1.63 -7.98 -23.23
C ASP A 129 -2.61 -8.70 -24.19
N THR A 130 -3.06 -9.89 -23.82
CA THR A 130 -4.08 -10.60 -24.56
C THR A 130 -5.44 -10.09 -24.12
N CYS A 131 -6.02 -9.20 -24.90
CA CYS A 131 -7.48 -9.12 -24.98
C CYS A 131 -7.98 -10.58 -25.16
N PRO A 132 -8.82 -11.14 -24.25
CA PRO A 132 -9.38 -12.46 -24.51
C PRO A 132 -10.02 -12.42 -25.89
N ALA A 133 -9.58 -13.29 -26.78
CA ALA A 133 -10.13 -13.37 -28.11
C ALA A 133 -11.64 -13.61 -27.98
N LEU A 134 -12.43 -12.59 -28.28
CA LEU A 134 -13.88 -12.72 -28.34
C LEU A 134 -14.20 -13.85 -29.31
N PRO A 135 -15.13 -14.74 -28.99
CA PRO A 135 -15.55 -15.79 -29.88
C PRO A 135 -15.97 -15.18 -31.24
N PRO A 136 -15.70 -15.84 -32.37
CA PRO A 136 -15.83 -15.25 -33.72
C PRO A 136 -17.20 -14.68 -34.06
N ASN A 137 -18.22 -14.98 -33.27
CA ASN A 137 -19.63 -14.57 -33.49
C ASN A 137 -19.97 -13.20 -32.87
N GLU A 138 -19.12 -12.61 -32.04
CA GLU A 138 -19.39 -11.32 -31.34
C GLU A 138 -18.62 -10.12 -31.91
N VAL A 139 -17.85 -10.32 -32.98
CA VAL A 139 -16.95 -9.29 -33.56
C VAL A 139 -17.70 -8.11 -34.21
N LYS A 140 -19.01 -8.21 -34.45
CA LYS A 140 -19.75 -7.17 -35.20
C LYS A 140 -20.09 -5.90 -34.42
N ASN A 141 -20.01 -5.90 -33.10
CA ASN A 141 -20.36 -4.75 -32.22
C ASN A 141 -19.34 -4.48 -31.10
N ALA A 142 -18.13 -5.02 -31.18
CA ALA A 142 -17.08 -4.68 -30.21
C ALA A 142 -16.68 -3.20 -30.41
N PRO A 143 -16.63 -2.38 -29.36
CA PRO A 143 -15.96 -1.09 -29.44
C PRO A 143 -14.53 -1.36 -29.95
N GLN A 144 -14.07 -0.51 -30.88
CA GLN A 144 -12.70 -0.60 -31.40
C GLN A 144 -11.74 -0.76 -30.22
N CYS A 145 -11.12 -1.94 -30.12
CA CYS A 145 -10.05 -2.17 -29.18
C CYS A 145 -8.96 -1.15 -29.54
N GLU A 146 -8.87 -0.08 -28.77
CA GLU A 146 -7.79 0.90 -28.92
C GLU A 146 -6.49 0.12 -28.90
N LEU A 147 -5.62 0.41 -29.83
CA LEU A 147 -4.34 -0.24 -30.08
C LEU A 147 -3.64 -0.55 -28.74
N VAL A 148 -3.69 -1.83 -28.37
CA VAL A 148 -3.04 -2.36 -27.19
C VAL A 148 -1.57 -1.96 -27.26
N SER A 149 -1.05 -1.33 -26.21
CA SER A 149 0.37 -0.97 -26.12
C SER A 149 1.19 -2.23 -26.39
N PRO A 150 2.12 -2.21 -27.36
CA PRO A 150 2.89 -3.40 -27.75
C PRO A 150 3.92 -3.82 -26.68
N LEU A 151 3.99 -3.11 -25.57
CA LEU A 151 4.94 -3.38 -24.49
C LEU A 151 4.30 -4.27 -23.43
N PRO A 152 4.99 -5.35 -23.04
CA PRO A 152 4.51 -6.23 -21.97
C PRO A 152 4.34 -5.42 -20.69
N LYS A 153 3.23 -5.63 -19.98
CA LYS A 153 2.96 -5.05 -18.67
C LYS A 153 3.50 -5.98 -17.59
N VAL A 154 3.94 -5.39 -16.50
CA VAL A 154 4.29 -6.12 -15.29
C VAL A 154 3.12 -6.00 -14.31
N ARG A 155 2.65 -7.14 -13.81
CA ARG A 155 1.65 -7.19 -12.75
C ARG A 155 2.32 -7.54 -11.44
N VAL A 156 2.06 -6.74 -10.41
CA VAL A 156 2.47 -7.03 -9.04
C VAL A 156 1.22 -7.20 -8.20
N GLU A 157 1.14 -8.32 -7.50
CA GLU A 157 0.03 -8.63 -6.59
C GLU A 157 0.55 -8.68 -5.16
N ILE A 158 -0.18 -8.04 -4.25
CA ILE A 158 0.06 -8.12 -2.81
C ILE A 158 -1.22 -8.62 -2.17
N ALA A 159 -1.16 -9.84 -1.62
CA ALA A 159 -2.31 -10.55 -1.06
C ALA A 159 -2.10 -10.81 0.42
N ASP A 160 -3.06 -10.42 1.23
CA ASP A 160 -3.17 -10.72 2.65
C ASP A 160 -4.38 -11.61 2.95
N THR A 161 -4.36 -12.25 4.10
CA THR A 161 -5.50 -13.01 4.65
C THR A 161 -6.07 -12.30 5.87
N GLY A 162 -6.22 -10.99 5.76
CA GLY A 162 -6.72 -10.10 6.81
C GLY A 162 -8.25 -10.09 6.93
N CYS A 163 -8.74 -9.07 7.62
CA CYS A 163 -10.19 -8.90 7.84
C CYS A 163 -11.01 -8.63 6.57
N GLY A 164 -10.34 -8.35 5.44
CA GLY A 164 -11.01 -7.96 4.21
C GLY A 164 -11.68 -6.58 4.28
N ILE A 165 -12.33 -6.20 3.18
CA ILE A 165 -12.98 -4.89 3.01
C ILE A 165 -14.39 -5.11 2.50
N SER A 166 -15.37 -4.47 3.15
CA SER A 166 -16.77 -4.57 2.75
C SER A 166 -16.98 -4.03 1.33
N GLN A 167 -17.92 -4.60 0.58
CA GLN A 167 -18.23 -4.14 -0.78
C GLN A 167 -18.60 -2.65 -0.84
N ALA A 168 -19.25 -2.13 0.21
CA ALA A 168 -19.63 -0.71 0.30
C ALA A 168 -18.42 0.23 0.45
N ASP A 169 -17.32 -0.28 0.99
CA ASP A 169 -16.10 0.50 1.22
C ASP A 169 -15.08 0.36 0.10
N GLN A 170 -15.13 -0.72 -0.69
CA GLN A 170 -14.16 -1.01 -1.75
C GLN A 170 -14.01 0.11 -2.79
N GLU A 171 -15.10 0.81 -3.09
CA GLU A 171 -15.05 1.96 -4.02
C GLU A 171 -14.37 3.18 -3.41
N LYS A 172 -14.36 3.30 -2.07
CA LYS A 172 -13.93 4.49 -1.32
C LYS A 172 -12.51 4.37 -0.75
N ILE A 173 -11.94 3.16 -0.70
CA ILE A 173 -10.61 2.96 -0.05
C ILE A 173 -9.49 3.76 -0.68
N PHE A 174 -9.63 4.19 -1.93
CA PHE A 174 -8.69 5.06 -2.63
C PHE A 174 -8.98 6.55 -2.44
N ASP A 175 -10.08 6.90 -1.76
CA ASP A 175 -10.41 8.28 -1.46
C ASP A 175 -9.50 8.81 -0.33
N ARG A 176 -9.20 10.09 -0.38
CA ARG A 176 -8.34 10.74 0.62
C ARG A 176 -9.01 10.76 1.98
N PHE A 177 -8.23 10.48 3.01
CA PHE A 177 -8.67 10.44 4.40
C PHE A 177 -9.75 9.38 4.70
N PHE A 178 -10.09 8.55 3.73
CA PHE A 178 -11.05 7.48 3.95
C PHE A 178 -10.45 6.38 4.84
N ARG A 179 -11.24 5.92 5.77
CA ARG A 179 -10.93 4.80 6.68
C ARG A 179 -12.18 3.99 6.92
N VAL A 180 -12.05 2.66 6.93
CA VAL A 180 -13.14 1.76 7.30
C VAL A 180 -13.42 1.92 8.80
N GLU A 181 -14.63 2.34 9.18
CA GLU A 181 -14.98 2.69 10.58
C GLU A 181 -14.89 1.51 11.55
N ASN A 182 -15.06 0.29 11.07
CA ASN A 182 -15.06 -0.93 11.90
C ASN A 182 -13.68 -1.61 12.02
N ALA A 183 -12.65 -1.14 11.34
CA ALA A 183 -11.31 -1.64 11.54
C ALA A 183 -10.82 -1.16 12.90
N VAL A 184 -10.83 -2.06 13.84
CA VAL A 184 -10.39 -1.95 15.25
C VAL A 184 -9.80 -0.57 15.57
N HIS A 185 -10.47 0.20 16.42
CA HIS A 185 -10.16 1.60 16.79
C HIS A 185 -8.68 1.88 17.19
N THR A 186 -7.85 0.86 17.24
CA THR A 186 -6.43 0.88 17.65
C THR A 186 -5.44 1.01 16.51
N GLU A 187 -5.85 0.78 15.24
CA GLU A 187 -4.88 0.75 14.15
C GLU A 187 -4.63 2.16 13.59
N GLN A 188 -3.43 2.66 13.83
CA GLN A 188 -2.97 3.98 13.37
C GLN A 188 -2.90 4.05 11.84
N GLY A 189 -3.41 5.14 11.22
CA GLY A 189 -3.31 5.40 9.79
C GLY A 189 -3.81 6.79 9.44
N THR A 190 -3.26 7.37 8.37
CA THR A 190 -3.60 8.72 7.88
C THR A 190 -4.82 8.71 6.96
N GLY A 191 -5.12 7.56 6.34
CA GLY A 191 -6.13 7.45 5.28
C GLY A 191 -5.66 8.01 3.93
N LEU A 192 -4.36 8.31 3.79
CA LEU A 192 -3.77 8.85 2.56
C LEU A 192 -2.98 7.81 1.77
N GLY A 193 -2.50 6.75 2.39
CA GLY A 193 -1.59 5.79 1.78
C GLY A 193 -2.10 5.20 0.47
N LEU A 194 -3.35 4.73 0.40
CA LEU A 194 -3.90 4.14 -0.82
C LEU A 194 -4.17 5.19 -1.91
N SER A 195 -4.54 6.42 -1.56
CA SER A 195 -4.67 7.51 -2.54
C SER A 195 -3.31 7.92 -3.12
N ILE A 196 -2.24 7.89 -2.31
CA ILE A 196 -0.86 8.10 -2.77
C ILE A 196 -0.43 6.96 -3.71
N VAL A 197 -0.69 5.71 -3.34
CA VAL A 197 -0.41 4.55 -4.19
C VAL A 197 -1.07 4.71 -5.56
N ARG A 198 -2.36 5.04 -5.60
CA ARG A 198 -3.09 5.28 -6.85
C ARG A 198 -2.44 6.39 -7.68
N GLY A 199 -2.13 7.53 -7.06
CA GLY A 199 -1.49 8.65 -7.75
C GLY A 199 -0.11 8.30 -8.32
N ILE A 200 0.69 7.53 -7.59
CA ILE A 200 2.00 7.07 -8.07
C ILE A 200 1.83 6.10 -9.24
N VAL A 201 0.97 5.10 -9.14
CA VAL A 201 0.73 4.11 -10.19
C VAL A 201 0.21 4.79 -11.46
N GLU A 202 -0.74 5.72 -11.35
CA GLU A 202 -1.23 6.52 -12.48
C GLU A 202 -0.13 7.35 -13.15
N LYS A 203 0.80 7.91 -12.37
CA LYS A 203 1.97 8.65 -12.90
C LYS A 203 2.97 7.75 -13.64
N HIS A 204 2.97 6.46 -13.35
CA HIS A 204 3.74 5.45 -14.07
C HIS A 204 2.99 4.88 -15.29
N GLY A 205 1.79 5.40 -15.61
CA GLY A 205 0.95 4.89 -16.69
C GLY A 205 0.34 3.52 -16.39
N GLY A 206 0.33 3.11 -15.12
CA GLY A 206 -0.25 1.87 -14.63
C GLY A 206 -1.67 2.06 -14.11
N GLU A 207 -2.23 0.97 -13.60
CA GLU A 207 -3.54 0.91 -12.95
C GLU A 207 -3.43 0.10 -11.67
N ILE A 208 -4.12 0.54 -10.61
CA ILE A 208 -4.28 -0.24 -9.39
C ILE A 208 -5.71 -0.71 -9.25
N ARG A 209 -5.87 -1.99 -8.94
CA ARG A 209 -7.14 -2.63 -8.64
C ARG A 209 -7.04 -3.45 -7.36
N MET A 210 -8.17 -3.89 -6.86
CA MET A 210 -8.24 -4.78 -5.70
C MET A 210 -9.41 -5.76 -5.82
N ALA A 211 -9.26 -6.88 -5.13
CA ALA A 211 -10.34 -7.80 -4.78
C ALA A 211 -10.26 -8.08 -3.28
N SER A 212 -11.40 -8.08 -2.61
CA SER A 212 -11.45 -8.33 -1.17
C SER A 212 -12.78 -8.98 -0.79
N GLU A 213 -12.71 -9.85 0.19
CA GLU A 213 -13.86 -10.48 0.83
C GLU A 213 -13.68 -10.43 2.34
N LEU A 214 -14.74 -10.06 3.05
CA LEU A 214 -14.73 -9.95 4.52
C LEU A 214 -14.31 -11.28 5.14
N ASP A 215 -13.45 -11.20 6.15
CA ASP A 215 -12.89 -12.33 6.91
C ASP A 215 -12.07 -13.35 6.07
N ILE A 216 -11.80 -13.04 4.81
CA ILE A 216 -10.94 -13.85 3.92
C ILE A 216 -9.64 -13.13 3.64
N GLY A 217 -9.69 -11.85 3.24
CA GLY A 217 -8.50 -11.05 2.97
C GLY A 217 -8.65 -10.10 1.79
N THR A 218 -7.53 -9.49 1.42
CA THR A 218 -7.46 -8.50 0.33
C THR A 218 -6.29 -8.80 -0.59
N THR A 219 -6.50 -8.62 -1.88
CA THR A 219 -5.44 -8.63 -2.89
C THR A 219 -5.49 -7.33 -3.65
N PHE A 220 -4.36 -6.61 -3.67
CA PHE A 220 -4.11 -5.44 -4.53
C PHE A 220 -3.24 -5.84 -5.70
N TRP A 221 -3.51 -5.30 -6.89
CA TRP A 221 -2.65 -5.48 -8.05
C TRP A 221 -2.63 -4.26 -8.95
#